data_a883a39a2bb7f362059d98caf56b01d5
#
_entry.id   a883a39a2bb7f362059d98caf56b01d5
#
_cell.length_a   1.000
_cell.length_b   1.000
_cell.length_c   1.000
_cell.angle_alpha   90.00
_cell.angle_beta   90.00
_cell.angle_gamma   90.00
#
_symmetry.space_group_name_H-M   'P 1'
#
loop_
_entity.id
_entity.type
_entity.pdbx_description
1 polymer ?
#
loop_
_entity_poly.entity_id
_entity_poly.type
_entity_poly.pdbx_seq_one_letter_code
_entity_poly.pdbx_strand_id
1 'polypeptide(L)'
;FAFNVMTGESSATVRAGSVAFAAIAFDDYDATFGGNYYLDNARRATDYLLSLRNGDGLVQGGPDVKWVSTQHNILTLIALIGLVQALENQGEEEAAAGYREAAEIIAKGIDSQLIVRDGGLAHFRQGVNDEVVPLDTQALGIVYARFLGDDTLAKEVYEYAQKNFAIEGRSIQLSNKKPSYNMTYQAKGPFSGYRPYLGKKAPDVLWFEGTAEMRFVSQFLGQPTEALDASMNSWWDVTRKQGLAPLGADRTITNSPYNEYHVWPTAAAGAWAVLSGAARDTAWAETPSQSQQVVLELLR
;
A
#
# COMPACT_ATOMS: atom_id res chain seq x y z
N PHE A 1 -8.54 -9.09 14.40
CA PHE A 1 -7.74 -9.75 15.46
C PHE A 1 -6.38 -10.09 14.91
N ALA A 2 -5.31 -9.74 15.60
CA ALA A 2 -4.00 -10.33 15.38
C ALA A 2 -3.92 -11.61 16.24
N PHE A 3 -3.38 -12.65 15.65
CA PHE A 3 -3.27 -13.97 16.31
C PHE A 3 -1.79 -14.35 16.40
N ASN A 4 -1.31 -14.62 17.60
CA ASN A 4 0.04 -15.12 17.78
C ASN A 4 0.07 -16.61 17.45
N VAL A 5 0.61 -16.96 16.30
CA VAL A 5 0.69 -18.34 15.82
C VAL A 5 1.51 -19.27 16.72
N MET A 6 2.40 -18.72 17.55
CA MET A 6 3.26 -19.50 18.45
C MET A 6 2.59 -19.80 19.78
N THR A 7 1.76 -18.89 20.30
CA THR A 7 1.13 -19.05 21.62
C THR A 7 -0.36 -19.41 21.53
N GLY A 8 -0.98 -19.26 20.36
CA GLY A 8 -2.42 -19.43 20.18
C GLY A 8 -3.26 -18.30 20.77
N GLU A 9 -2.64 -17.25 21.26
CA GLU A 9 -3.34 -16.12 21.87
C GLU A 9 -3.83 -15.13 20.81
N SER A 10 -5.07 -14.68 20.93
CA SER A 10 -5.59 -13.58 20.13
C SER A 10 -5.19 -12.24 20.75
N SER A 11 -4.66 -11.34 19.93
CA SER A 11 -4.48 -9.94 20.34
C SER A 11 -5.81 -9.20 20.22
N ALA A 12 -6.18 -8.43 21.25
CA ALA A 12 -7.32 -7.51 21.21
C ALA A 12 -7.05 -6.29 20.31
N THR A 13 -5.86 -6.20 19.71
CA THR A 13 -5.46 -5.09 18.86
C THR A 13 -6.25 -5.10 17.56
N VAL A 14 -7.03 -4.05 17.33
CA VAL A 14 -7.74 -3.83 16.06
C VAL A 14 -7.13 -2.58 15.40
N ARG A 15 -6.79 -2.71 14.13
CA ARG A 15 -6.27 -1.60 13.33
C ARG A 15 -7.15 -1.35 12.10
N ALA A 16 -7.44 -0.07 11.86
CA ALA A 16 -8.32 0.35 10.77
C ALA A 16 -7.87 -0.19 9.40
N GLY A 17 -6.57 -0.17 9.11
CA GLY A 17 -6.05 -0.71 7.85
C GLY A 17 -6.38 -2.19 7.62
N SER A 18 -6.27 -3.04 8.66
CA SER A 18 -6.62 -4.46 8.54
C SER A 18 -8.12 -4.67 8.32
N VAL A 19 -8.95 -3.84 8.93
CA VAL A 19 -10.42 -3.89 8.73
C VAL A 19 -10.77 -3.43 7.33
N ALA A 20 -10.12 -2.38 6.82
CA ALA A 20 -10.32 -1.88 5.46
C ALA A 20 -9.93 -2.94 4.40
N PHE A 21 -8.80 -3.63 4.57
CA PHE A 21 -8.44 -4.74 3.70
C PHE A 21 -9.48 -5.87 3.72
N ALA A 22 -10.06 -6.18 4.89
CA ALA A 22 -11.11 -7.20 4.97
C ALA A 22 -12.38 -6.73 4.22
N ALA A 23 -12.78 -5.46 4.36
CA ALA A 23 -13.92 -4.90 3.63
C ALA A 23 -13.69 -4.98 2.11
N ILE A 24 -12.52 -4.54 1.63
CA ILE A 24 -12.15 -4.62 0.20
C ILE A 24 -12.21 -6.07 -0.29
N ALA A 25 -11.65 -7.03 0.48
CA ALA A 25 -11.66 -8.43 0.08
C ALA A 25 -13.07 -9.03 -0.01
N PHE A 26 -14.02 -8.61 0.84
CA PHE A 26 -15.41 -9.02 0.75
C PHE A 26 -16.08 -8.47 -0.51
N ASP A 27 -15.89 -7.18 -0.82
CA ASP A 27 -16.42 -6.55 -2.01
C ASP A 27 -15.83 -7.17 -3.28
N ASP A 28 -14.51 -7.37 -3.34
CA ASP A 28 -13.82 -7.97 -4.48
C ASP A 28 -14.26 -9.43 -4.73
N TYR A 29 -14.53 -10.19 -3.66
CA TYR A 29 -15.02 -11.56 -3.80
C TYR A 29 -16.40 -11.57 -4.46
N ASP A 30 -17.33 -10.78 -3.94
CA ASP A 30 -18.69 -10.71 -4.47
C ASP A 30 -18.72 -10.16 -5.91
N ALA A 31 -17.90 -9.16 -6.22
CA ALA A 31 -17.73 -8.65 -7.57
C ALA A 31 -17.14 -9.68 -8.55
N THR A 32 -16.20 -10.50 -8.10
CA THR A 32 -15.49 -11.49 -8.95
C THR A 32 -16.34 -12.71 -9.22
N PHE A 33 -17.04 -13.24 -8.22
CA PHE A 33 -17.75 -14.52 -8.32
C PHE A 33 -19.25 -14.36 -8.54
N GLY A 34 -19.75 -13.14 -8.45
CA GLY A 34 -21.16 -12.81 -8.53
C GLY A 34 -21.92 -13.23 -7.28
N GLY A 35 -22.85 -12.43 -6.84
CA GLY A 35 -23.66 -12.68 -5.64
C GLY A 35 -23.43 -11.62 -4.57
N ASN A 36 -24.00 -11.84 -3.40
CA ASN A 36 -23.92 -10.92 -2.26
C ASN A 36 -23.56 -11.69 -1.00
N TYR A 37 -22.65 -12.65 -1.14
CA TYR A 37 -22.30 -13.56 -0.04
C TYR A 37 -21.70 -12.82 1.15
N TYR A 38 -20.95 -11.75 0.89
CA TYR A 38 -20.19 -11.02 1.89
C TYR A 38 -20.59 -9.53 2.01
N LEU A 39 -21.61 -9.08 1.30
CA LEU A 39 -22.05 -7.67 1.33
C LEU A 39 -22.35 -7.17 2.77
N ASP A 40 -23.03 -7.98 3.60
CA ASP A 40 -23.25 -7.63 5.01
C ASP A 40 -21.97 -7.57 5.83
N ASN A 41 -20.97 -8.37 5.46
CA ASN A 41 -19.67 -8.34 6.11
C ASN A 41 -18.88 -7.09 5.72
N ALA A 42 -18.91 -6.72 4.43
CA ALA A 42 -18.31 -5.48 3.92
C ALA A 42 -18.98 -4.26 4.58
N ARG A 43 -20.31 -4.24 4.65
CA ARG A 43 -21.09 -3.17 5.32
C ARG A 43 -20.68 -3.02 6.78
N ARG A 44 -20.68 -4.09 7.57
CA ARG A 44 -20.30 -4.06 8.99
C ARG A 44 -18.85 -3.63 9.20
N ALA A 45 -17.92 -4.07 8.35
CA ALA A 45 -16.53 -3.65 8.42
C ALA A 45 -16.38 -2.16 8.11
N THR A 46 -17.08 -1.67 7.10
CA THR A 46 -17.10 -0.25 6.71
C THR A 46 -17.75 0.63 7.78
N ASP A 47 -18.88 0.23 8.35
CA ASP A 47 -19.53 0.93 9.47
C ASP A 47 -18.61 1.05 10.68
N TYR A 48 -17.88 -0.02 10.98
CA TYR A 48 -16.87 0.03 12.03
C TYR A 48 -15.77 1.05 11.72
N LEU A 49 -15.25 1.10 10.50
CA LEU A 49 -14.27 2.10 10.08
C LEU A 49 -14.82 3.52 10.25
N LEU A 50 -16.05 3.77 9.82
CA LEU A 50 -16.72 5.06 9.96
C LEU A 50 -16.93 5.46 11.42
N SER A 51 -17.12 4.49 12.34
CA SER A 51 -17.21 4.75 13.78
C SER A 51 -15.89 5.24 14.40
N LEU A 52 -14.76 5.04 13.71
CA LEU A 52 -13.43 5.50 14.14
C LEU A 52 -13.09 6.91 13.62
N ARG A 53 -13.98 7.59 12.90
CA ARG A 53 -13.71 8.94 12.38
C ARG A 53 -13.49 9.94 13.53
N ASN A 54 -12.54 10.83 13.33
CA ASN A 54 -12.32 11.98 14.18
C ASN A 54 -13.19 13.17 13.77
N GLY A 55 -13.04 14.32 14.46
CA GLY A 55 -13.79 15.54 14.15
C GLY A 55 -13.51 16.13 12.75
N ASP A 56 -12.39 15.78 12.14
CA ASP A 56 -12.00 16.21 10.78
C ASP A 56 -12.47 15.23 9.70
N GLY A 57 -13.18 14.18 10.10
CA GLY A 57 -13.75 13.17 9.19
C GLY A 57 -12.79 12.06 8.80
N LEU A 58 -11.53 12.11 9.22
CA LEU A 58 -10.53 11.07 8.93
C LEU A 58 -10.59 9.92 9.95
N VAL A 59 -10.31 8.70 9.48
CA VAL A 59 -10.33 7.49 10.28
C VAL A 59 -9.05 7.36 11.11
N GLN A 60 -9.21 7.16 12.42
CA GLN A 60 -8.12 6.90 13.36
C GLN A 60 -7.60 5.46 13.23
N GLY A 61 -6.40 5.21 13.75
CA GLY A 61 -5.73 3.92 13.63
C GLY A 61 -6.43 2.74 14.30
N GLY A 62 -7.35 3.01 15.24
CA GLY A 62 -8.13 2.01 15.97
C GLY A 62 -8.83 2.62 17.17
N PRO A 63 -9.59 1.84 17.95
CA PRO A 63 -10.36 2.34 19.07
C PRO A 63 -9.47 2.95 20.19
N ASP A 64 -8.27 2.44 20.31
CA ASP A 64 -7.24 2.83 21.27
C ASP A 64 -6.10 3.68 20.65
N VAL A 65 -6.17 3.96 19.34
CA VAL A 65 -5.12 4.66 18.59
C VAL A 65 -5.69 5.89 17.91
N LYS A 66 -5.35 7.06 18.44
CA LYS A 66 -5.82 8.36 17.91
C LYS A 66 -5.05 8.87 16.70
N TRP A 67 -3.92 8.27 16.39
CA TRP A 67 -3.13 8.60 15.22
C TRP A 67 -3.89 8.31 13.92
N VAL A 68 -3.77 9.21 12.96
CA VAL A 68 -4.44 9.13 11.64
C VAL A 68 -3.40 8.76 10.60
N SER A 69 -3.56 7.58 10.01
CA SER A 69 -2.68 7.05 8.95
C SER A 69 -3.22 7.38 7.57
N THR A 70 -2.34 7.79 6.67
CA THR A 70 -2.67 7.98 5.25
C THR A 70 -3.13 6.69 4.61
N GLN A 71 -2.37 5.59 4.79
CA GLN A 71 -2.74 4.28 4.24
C GLN A 71 -4.12 3.82 4.72
N HIS A 72 -4.41 3.95 6.03
CA HIS A 72 -5.70 3.53 6.56
C HIS A 72 -6.85 4.32 5.94
N ASN A 73 -6.67 5.61 5.69
CA ASN A 73 -7.70 6.46 5.11
C ASN A 73 -7.89 6.19 3.61
N ILE A 74 -6.82 5.98 2.86
CA ILE A 74 -6.93 5.57 1.44
C ILE A 74 -7.63 4.20 1.33
N LEU A 75 -7.24 3.21 2.12
CA LEU A 75 -7.88 1.89 2.11
C LEU A 75 -9.35 1.97 2.53
N THR A 76 -9.69 2.82 3.52
CA THR A 76 -11.08 3.03 3.91
C THR A 76 -11.90 3.65 2.78
N LEU A 77 -11.31 4.61 2.04
CA LEU A 77 -11.97 5.20 0.87
C LEU A 77 -12.22 4.15 -0.22
N ILE A 78 -11.24 3.30 -0.51
CA ILE A 78 -11.39 2.22 -1.49
C ILE A 78 -12.51 1.26 -1.05
N ALA A 79 -12.56 0.85 0.22
CA ALA A 79 -13.62 0.01 0.76
C ALA A 79 -15.01 0.68 0.64
N LEU A 80 -15.10 1.98 0.95
CA LEU A 80 -16.35 2.74 0.80
C LEU A 80 -16.85 2.75 -0.64
N ILE A 81 -15.96 2.94 -1.61
CA ILE A 81 -16.34 3.01 -3.01
C ILE A 81 -16.80 1.64 -3.52
N GLY A 82 -16.09 0.55 -3.12
CA GLY A 82 -16.53 -0.81 -3.42
C GLY A 82 -17.94 -1.10 -2.87
N LEU A 83 -18.18 -0.73 -1.60
CA LEU A 83 -19.47 -0.91 -0.97
C LEU A 83 -20.57 -0.07 -1.64
N VAL A 84 -20.29 1.20 -2.01
CA VAL A 84 -21.25 2.05 -2.75
C VAL A 84 -21.67 1.36 -4.05
N GLN A 85 -20.71 0.88 -4.82
CA GLN A 85 -20.97 0.19 -6.07
C GLN A 85 -21.78 -1.09 -5.88
N ALA A 86 -21.45 -1.89 -4.84
CA ALA A 86 -22.19 -3.10 -4.53
C ALA A 86 -23.67 -2.80 -4.15
N LEU A 87 -23.90 -1.75 -3.36
CA LEU A 87 -25.26 -1.32 -2.96
C LEU A 87 -26.07 -0.78 -4.13
N GLU A 88 -25.47 0.03 -5.00
CA GLU A 88 -26.13 0.53 -6.21
C GLU A 88 -26.54 -0.63 -7.14
N ASN A 89 -25.69 -1.61 -7.31
CA ASN A 89 -25.99 -2.82 -8.09
C ASN A 89 -27.17 -3.63 -7.49
N GLN A 90 -27.47 -3.46 -6.18
CA GLN A 90 -28.62 -4.05 -5.50
C GLN A 90 -29.87 -3.15 -5.52
N GLY A 91 -29.77 -1.92 -6.01
CA GLY A 91 -30.85 -0.92 -5.97
C GLY A 91 -31.01 -0.28 -4.59
N GLU A 92 -30.03 -0.37 -3.71
CA GLU A 92 -30.01 0.24 -2.37
C GLU A 92 -29.47 1.68 -2.41
N GLU A 93 -30.04 2.53 -3.26
CA GLU A 93 -29.54 3.88 -3.55
C GLU A 93 -29.45 4.80 -2.32
N GLU A 94 -30.41 4.70 -1.39
CA GLU A 94 -30.42 5.51 -0.16
C GLU A 94 -29.25 5.11 0.77
N ALA A 95 -28.98 3.83 0.90
CA ALA A 95 -27.84 3.34 1.67
C ALA A 95 -26.51 3.73 1.01
N ALA A 96 -26.42 3.58 -0.30
CA ALA A 96 -25.25 3.98 -1.09
C ALA A 96 -24.93 5.47 -0.93
N ALA A 97 -25.94 6.35 -0.91
CA ALA A 97 -25.76 7.79 -0.75
C ALA A 97 -25.04 8.16 0.56
N GLY A 98 -25.38 7.50 1.67
CA GLY A 98 -24.70 7.75 2.96
C GLY A 98 -23.22 7.38 2.96
N TYR A 99 -22.86 6.26 2.33
CA TYR A 99 -21.46 5.86 2.18
C TYR A 99 -20.70 6.74 1.19
N ARG A 100 -21.35 7.23 0.15
CA ARG A 100 -20.78 8.20 -0.80
C ARG A 100 -20.42 9.51 -0.11
N GLU A 101 -21.32 10.07 0.71
CA GLU A 101 -21.04 11.26 1.52
C GLU A 101 -19.84 11.03 2.45
N ALA A 102 -19.75 9.86 3.10
CA ALA A 102 -18.62 9.52 3.94
C ALA A 102 -17.31 9.43 3.14
N ALA A 103 -17.35 8.88 1.92
CA ALA A 103 -16.21 8.82 1.02
C ALA A 103 -15.70 10.22 0.64
N GLU A 104 -16.61 11.15 0.30
CA GLU A 104 -16.27 12.53 -0.01
C GLU A 104 -15.58 13.25 1.16
N ILE A 105 -16.08 13.05 2.38
CA ILE A 105 -15.48 13.65 3.59
C ILE A 105 -14.05 13.14 3.78
N ILE A 106 -13.84 11.82 3.65
CA ILE A 106 -12.50 11.22 3.80
C ILE A 106 -11.57 11.72 2.69
N ALA A 107 -12.02 11.76 1.43
CA ALA A 107 -11.21 12.25 0.31
C ALA A 107 -10.77 13.70 0.52
N LYS A 108 -11.68 14.59 0.95
CA LYS A 108 -11.34 15.99 1.30
C LYS A 108 -10.34 16.07 2.45
N GLY A 109 -10.48 15.21 3.46
CA GLY A 109 -9.53 15.11 4.58
C GLY A 109 -8.14 14.65 4.12
N ILE A 110 -8.07 13.65 3.23
CA ILE A 110 -6.80 13.19 2.64
C ILE A 110 -6.12 14.34 1.89
N ASP A 111 -6.85 15.01 1.00
CA ASP A 111 -6.29 16.10 0.19
C ASP A 111 -5.75 17.24 1.05
N SER A 112 -6.49 17.65 2.06
CA SER A 112 -6.15 18.81 2.88
C SER A 112 -5.08 18.58 3.94
N GLN A 113 -4.94 17.34 4.46
CA GLN A 113 -4.11 17.07 5.63
C GLN A 113 -2.96 16.08 5.37
N LEU A 114 -3.08 15.22 4.36
CA LEU A 114 -2.15 14.12 4.13
C LEU A 114 -1.30 14.27 2.86
N ILE A 115 -1.70 15.14 1.94
CA ILE A 115 -0.94 15.48 0.74
C ILE A 115 -0.16 16.77 0.97
N VAL A 116 1.13 16.72 0.66
CA VAL A 116 2.02 17.88 0.64
C VAL A 116 2.35 18.20 -0.81
N ARG A 117 2.13 19.47 -1.21
CA ARG A 117 2.49 19.95 -2.54
C ARG A 117 3.59 21.01 -2.40
N ASP A 118 4.75 20.75 -2.99
CA ASP A 118 5.90 21.66 -2.95
C ASP A 118 6.71 21.60 -4.25
N GLY A 119 7.04 22.77 -4.79
CA GLY A 119 7.92 22.89 -5.95
C GLY A 119 7.44 22.16 -7.22
N GLY A 120 6.13 21.99 -7.40
CA GLY A 120 5.55 21.29 -8.56
C GLY A 120 5.56 19.77 -8.44
N LEU A 121 5.86 19.25 -7.24
CA LEU A 121 5.73 17.83 -6.90
C LEU A 121 4.77 17.67 -5.72
N ALA A 122 4.19 16.47 -5.60
CA ALA A 122 3.37 16.12 -4.47
C ALA A 122 3.89 14.83 -3.81
N HIS A 123 3.60 14.69 -2.51
CA HIS A 123 3.86 13.46 -1.78
C HIS A 123 2.88 13.29 -0.63
N PHE A 124 2.70 12.05 -0.18
CA PHE A 124 1.88 11.71 0.95
C PHE A 124 2.72 11.57 2.22
N ARG A 125 2.27 12.18 3.30
CA ARG A 125 2.82 11.93 4.65
C ARG A 125 2.39 10.56 5.14
N GLN A 126 3.10 10.02 6.14
CA GLN A 126 2.69 8.79 6.83
C GLN A 126 1.33 8.96 7.54
N GLY A 127 1.08 10.12 8.09
CA GLY A 127 -0.15 10.47 8.80
C GLY A 127 -0.23 11.93 9.16
N VAL A 128 -1.32 12.31 9.80
CA VAL A 128 -1.52 13.70 10.27
C VAL A 128 -0.47 14.05 11.30
N ASN A 129 0.19 15.21 11.11
CA ASN A 129 1.30 15.70 11.93
C ASN A 129 2.53 14.77 11.98
N ASP A 130 2.71 13.93 10.96
CA ASP A 130 3.89 13.09 10.82
C ASP A 130 4.74 13.58 9.63
N GLU A 131 6.05 13.77 9.88
CA GLU A 131 7.00 14.25 8.86
C GLU A 131 7.66 13.09 8.09
N VAL A 132 7.39 11.85 8.49
CA VAL A 132 7.89 10.69 7.76
C VAL A 132 7.15 10.53 6.45
N VAL A 133 7.90 10.21 5.41
CA VAL A 133 7.37 9.98 4.07
C VAL A 133 7.71 8.54 3.68
N PRO A 134 6.80 7.56 3.88
CA PRO A 134 7.02 6.18 3.51
C PRO A 134 6.84 5.97 2.00
N LEU A 135 7.60 5.04 1.42
CA LEU A 135 7.51 4.70 0.00
C LEU A 135 6.20 3.98 -0.35
N ASP A 136 5.80 3.00 0.45
CA ASP A 136 4.54 2.27 0.31
C ASP A 136 3.32 3.19 0.31
N THR A 137 3.37 4.25 1.12
CA THR A 137 2.34 5.29 1.13
C THR A 137 2.35 6.10 -0.18
N GLN A 138 3.51 6.32 -0.81
CA GLN A 138 3.56 6.94 -2.15
C GLN A 138 2.97 6.02 -3.21
N ALA A 139 3.34 4.74 -3.21
CA ALA A 139 2.80 3.77 -4.15
C ALA A 139 1.27 3.68 -4.05
N LEU A 140 0.73 3.56 -2.83
CA LEU A 140 -0.70 3.56 -2.60
C LEU A 140 -1.35 4.90 -2.96
N GLY A 141 -0.66 6.03 -2.72
CA GLY A 141 -1.10 7.38 -3.11
C GLY A 141 -1.21 7.56 -4.63
N ILE A 142 -0.33 6.94 -5.41
CA ILE A 142 -0.42 6.92 -6.87
C ILE A 142 -1.68 6.15 -7.32
N VAL A 143 -1.95 4.99 -6.71
CA VAL A 143 -3.18 4.22 -6.98
C VAL A 143 -4.41 5.05 -6.63
N TYR A 144 -4.42 5.69 -5.46
CA TYR A 144 -5.49 6.59 -5.02
C TYR A 144 -5.73 7.73 -6.02
N ALA A 145 -4.68 8.43 -6.45
CA ALA A 145 -4.81 9.54 -7.39
C ALA A 145 -5.38 9.08 -8.74
N ARG A 146 -4.92 7.95 -9.26
CA ARG A 146 -5.45 7.35 -10.48
C ARG A 146 -6.90 6.92 -10.32
N PHE A 147 -7.24 6.37 -9.16
CA PHE A 147 -8.60 5.98 -8.83
C PHE A 147 -9.56 7.19 -8.81
N LEU A 148 -9.08 8.36 -8.38
CA LEU A 148 -9.83 9.61 -8.45
C LEU A 148 -9.76 10.29 -9.84
N GLY A 149 -9.05 9.73 -10.82
CA GLY A 149 -8.85 10.34 -12.13
C GLY A 149 -7.91 11.56 -12.10
N ASP A 150 -7.14 11.75 -11.02
CA ASP A 150 -6.15 12.82 -10.90
C ASP A 150 -4.79 12.35 -11.41
N ASP A 151 -4.64 12.33 -12.74
CA ASP A 151 -3.41 11.95 -13.40
C ASP A 151 -2.24 12.89 -13.07
N THR A 152 -2.54 14.14 -12.75
CA THR A 152 -1.53 15.14 -12.37
C THR A 152 -0.93 14.77 -11.03
N LEU A 153 -1.76 14.54 -10.02
CA LEU A 153 -1.30 14.10 -8.69
C LEU A 153 -0.53 12.77 -8.77
N ALA A 154 -1.05 11.79 -9.53
CA ALA A 154 -0.38 10.50 -9.70
C ALA A 154 1.03 10.67 -10.26
N LYS A 155 1.19 11.53 -11.28
CA LYS A 155 2.49 11.83 -11.89
C LYS A 155 3.42 12.57 -10.93
N GLU A 156 2.93 13.58 -10.25
CA GLU A 156 3.73 14.37 -9.28
C GLU A 156 4.26 13.50 -8.15
N VAL A 157 3.43 12.60 -7.60
CA VAL A 157 3.84 11.65 -6.55
C VAL A 157 4.85 10.63 -7.07
N TYR A 158 4.64 10.13 -8.29
CA TYR A 158 5.58 9.22 -8.93
C TYR A 158 6.95 9.87 -9.15
N GLU A 159 7.00 11.08 -9.70
CA GLU A 159 8.23 11.84 -9.91
C GLU A 159 8.92 12.18 -8.58
N TYR A 160 8.15 12.50 -7.53
CA TYR A 160 8.68 12.68 -6.19
C TYR A 160 9.34 11.40 -5.67
N ALA A 161 8.69 10.25 -5.82
CA ALA A 161 9.23 8.97 -5.40
C ALA A 161 10.51 8.61 -6.16
N GLN A 162 10.53 8.76 -7.48
CA GLN A 162 11.71 8.54 -8.31
C GLN A 162 12.89 9.40 -7.86
N LYS A 163 12.66 10.68 -7.63
CA LYS A 163 13.70 11.65 -7.26
C LYS A 163 14.31 11.40 -5.89
N ASN A 164 13.48 11.01 -4.90
CA ASN A 164 13.90 11.04 -3.49
C ASN A 164 14.19 9.67 -2.89
N PHE A 165 13.60 8.59 -3.44
CA PHE A 165 13.73 7.24 -2.87
C PHE A 165 14.65 6.33 -3.67
N ALA A 166 14.92 6.62 -4.92
CA ALA A 166 15.75 5.76 -5.76
C ALA A 166 17.17 5.57 -5.20
N ILE A 167 17.65 4.35 -5.28
CA ILE A 167 19.01 3.93 -4.91
C ILE A 167 19.56 3.07 -6.05
N GLU A 168 20.79 3.36 -6.45
CA GLU A 168 21.47 2.64 -7.52
C GLU A 168 22.79 2.03 -7.06
N GLY A 169 23.22 0.98 -7.76
CA GLY A 169 24.56 0.42 -7.62
C GLY A 169 24.84 -0.30 -6.31
N ARG A 170 23.80 -0.84 -5.64
CA ARG A 170 23.95 -1.55 -4.36
C ARG A 170 24.36 -3.00 -4.53
N SER A 171 25.11 -3.50 -3.54
CA SER A 171 25.42 -4.92 -3.40
C SER A 171 24.88 -5.44 -2.07
N ILE A 172 24.48 -6.71 -2.04
CA ILE A 172 24.00 -7.36 -0.82
C ILE A 172 25.13 -7.43 0.20
N GLN A 173 24.92 -6.91 1.39
CA GLN A 173 25.83 -6.96 2.52
C GLN A 173 25.36 -8.02 3.51
N LEU A 174 26.03 -9.17 3.51
CA LEU A 174 25.77 -10.21 4.49
C LEU A 174 26.23 -9.72 5.87
N SER A 175 25.33 -9.70 6.84
CA SER A 175 25.69 -9.45 8.23
C SER A 175 26.28 -10.73 8.84
N ASN A 176 27.52 -10.68 9.33
CA ASN A 176 28.15 -11.77 10.09
C ASN A 176 27.57 -11.94 11.51
N LYS A 177 26.61 -11.10 11.91
CA LYS A 177 26.02 -11.09 13.25
C LYS A 177 24.72 -11.89 13.31
N LYS A 178 24.80 -13.20 13.36
CA LYS A 178 23.75 -14.22 13.41
C LYS A 178 23.25 -14.68 12.03
N PRO A 179 23.81 -15.71 11.46
CA PRO A 179 23.08 -16.53 10.50
C PRO A 179 22.04 -17.32 11.29
N SER A 180 20.84 -16.78 11.47
CA SER A 180 19.71 -17.57 11.99
C SER A 180 19.27 -18.65 10.99
N TYR A 181 19.80 -18.59 9.80
CA TYR A 181 19.69 -19.61 8.76
C TYR A 181 21.09 -19.85 8.18
N ASN A 182 21.53 -21.09 8.11
CA ASN A 182 22.80 -21.51 7.47
C ASN A 182 22.79 -21.29 5.95
N MET A 183 22.36 -20.11 5.50
CA MET A 183 22.23 -19.77 4.10
C MET A 183 23.41 -18.88 3.68
N THR A 184 24.24 -19.41 2.81
CA THR A 184 25.30 -18.65 2.15
C THR A 184 24.72 -18.04 0.88
N TYR A 185 24.38 -16.78 0.94
CA TYR A 185 24.02 -16.03 -0.28
C TYR A 185 25.31 -15.58 -0.96
N GLN A 186 25.41 -15.84 -2.25
CA GLN A 186 26.46 -15.21 -3.04
C GLN A 186 26.07 -13.75 -3.23
N ALA A 187 26.89 -12.85 -2.72
CA ALA A 187 26.74 -11.42 -2.98
C ALA A 187 26.78 -11.20 -4.50
N LYS A 188 25.69 -10.78 -5.07
CA LYS A 188 25.58 -10.33 -6.46
C LYS A 188 25.18 -8.86 -6.43
N GLY A 189 25.45 -8.16 -7.45
CA GLY A 189 25.10 -6.77 -7.68
C GLY A 189 25.73 -6.31 -8.99
N PRO A 190 25.53 -5.05 -9.38
CA PRO A 190 24.78 -4.03 -8.66
C PRO A 190 23.26 -4.21 -8.78
N PHE A 191 22.55 -3.81 -7.73
CA PHE A 191 21.09 -3.73 -7.72
C PHE A 191 20.64 -2.28 -7.62
N SER A 192 19.48 -1.97 -8.20
CA SER A 192 18.81 -0.69 -8.12
C SER A 192 17.38 -0.88 -7.64
N GLY A 193 16.83 0.10 -6.97
CA GLY A 193 15.47 0.09 -6.42
C GLY A 193 15.27 1.27 -5.50
N TYR A 194 14.54 1.08 -4.39
CA TYR A 194 14.11 2.19 -3.56
C TYR A 194 14.36 1.93 -2.08
N ARG A 195 14.57 3.03 -1.33
CA ARG A 195 14.59 3.02 0.13
C ARG A 195 13.17 3.01 0.70
N PRO A 196 12.96 2.53 1.95
CA PRO A 196 11.62 2.37 2.51
C PRO A 196 10.93 3.67 2.92
N TYR A 197 11.66 4.66 3.41
CA TYR A 197 11.10 5.95 3.80
C TYR A 197 12.15 7.07 3.84
N LEU A 198 11.65 8.31 3.88
CA LEU A 198 12.41 9.54 4.10
C LEU A 198 12.05 10.12 5.47
N GLY A 199 12.95 10.95 6.01
CA GLY A 199 12.77 11.62 7.28
C GLY A 199 13.90 11.34 8.27
N LYS A 200 13.69 11.74 9.52
CA LYS A 200 14.70 11.58 10.57
C LYS A 200 15.02 10.10 10.81
N LYS A 201 16.30 9.75 10.75
CA LYS A 201 16.80 8.37 10.91
C LYS A 201 16.30 7.40 9.83
N ALA A 202 15.99 7.90 8.63
CA ALA A 202 15.69 7.03 7.49
C ALA A 202 16.87 6.09 7.23
N PRO A 203 16.64 4.76 7.09
CA PRO A 203 17.70 3.82 6.88
C PRO A 203 18.28 3.92 5.47
N ASP A 204 19.58 3.79 5.35
CA ASP A 204 20.24 3.67 4.05
C ASP A 204 20.23 2.21 3.61
N VAL A 205 19.08 1.74 3.18
CA VAL A 205 18.80 0.36 2.77
C VAL A 205 18.02 0.33 1.47
N LEU A 206 18.34 -0.60 0.59
CA LEU A 206 17.53 -0.94 -0.55
C LEU A 206 16.51 -2.00 -0.12
N TRP A 207 15.23 -1.72 -0.35
CA TRP A 207 14.10 -2.50 0.15
C TRP A 207 13.35 -3.14 -1.01
N PHE A 208 13.32 -4.49 -1.05
CA PHE A 208 12.77 -5.23 -2.18
C PHE A 208 11.26 -5.03 -2.33
N GLU A 209 10.51 -5.12 -1.24
CA GLU A 209 9.05 -4.98 -1.24
C GLU A 209 8.63 -3.64 -1.86
N GLY A 210 9.14 -2.51 -1.35
CA GLY A 210 8.84 -1.20 -1.92
C GLY A 210 9.37 -1.02 -3.36
N THR A 211 10.45 -1.72 -3.73
CA THR A 211 10.91 -1.73 -5.13
C THR A 211 9.87 -2.44 -6.02
N ALA A 212 9.26 -3.52 -5.55
CA ALA A 212 8.21 -4.23 -6.25
C ALA A 212 6.90 -3.42 -6.32
N GLU A 213 6.57 -2.68 -5.26
CA GLU A 213 5.44 -1.73 -5.27
C GLU A 213 5.65 -0.62 -6.30
N MET A 214 6.84 -0.03 -6.36
CA MET A 214 7.16 0.99 -7.36
C MET A 214 7.17 0.42 -8.79
N ARG A 215 7.60 -0.82 -8.97
CA ARG A 215 7.45 -1.52 -10.24
C ARG A 215 5.97 -1.67 -10.64
N PHE A 216 5.13 -2.08 -9.70
CA PHE A 216 3.68 -2.19 -9.90
C PHE A 216 3.09 -0.85 -10.37
N VAL A 217 3.31 0.24 -9.63
CA VAL A 217 2.75 1.55 -10.01
C VAL A 217 3.37 2.12 -11.27
N SER A 218 4.63 1.79 -11.59
CA SER A 218 5.22 2.15 -12.88
C SER A 218 4.44 1.51 -14.04
N GLN A 219 4.14 0.21 -13.96
CA GLN A 219 3.30 -0.46 -14.97
C GLN A 219 1.91 0.16 -15.05
N PHE A 220 1.30 0.42 -13.90
CA PHE A 220 -0.01 1.04 -13.79
C PHE A 220 -0.07 2.44 -14.44
N LEU A 221 1.04 3.18 -14.42
CA LEU A 221 1.19 4.48 -15.08
C LEU A 221 1.71 4.37 -16.53
N GLY A 222 1.93 3.16 -17.05
CA GLY A 222 2.52 2.97 -18.37
C GLY A 222 3.98 3.42 -18.48
N GLN A 223 4.69 3.50 -17.34
CA GLN A 223 6.10 3.88 -17.30
C GLN A 223 7.00 2.65 -17.60
N PRO A 224 8.20 2.86 -18.15
CA PRO A 224 9.17 1.78 -18.39
C PRO A 224 9.54 1.06 -17.10
N THR A 225 9.61 -0.29 -17.13
CA THR A 225 9.96 -1.12 -15.96
C THR A 225 11.19 -2.00 -16.17
N GLU A 226 11.81 -1.96 -17.35
CA GLU A 226 12.86 -2.89 -17.75
C GLU A 226 14.06 -2.88 -16.80
N ALA A 227 14.46 -1.70 -16.32
CA ALA A 227 15.56 -1.56 -15.37
C ALA A 227 15.22 -2.15 -13.99
N LEU A 228 13.98 -1.92 -13.52
CA LEU A 228 13.49 -2.51 -12.26
C LEU A 228 13.34 -4.02 -12.39
N ASP A 229 12.81 -4.50 -13.53
CA ASP A 229 12.67 -5.93 -13.84
C ASP A 229 14.02 -6.64 -13.81
N ALA A 230 15.03 -6.08 -14.45
CA ALA A 230 16.38 -6.62 -14.48
C ALA A 230 16.99 -6.67 -13.06
N SER A 231 16.84 -5.58 -12.30
CA SER A 231 17.34 -5.50 -10.93
C SER A 231 16.64 -6.51 -10.01
N MET A 232 15.31 -6.54 -10.01
CA MET A 232 14.50 -7.44 -9.17
C MET A 232 14.75 -8.92 -9.51
N ASN A 233 14.84 -9.27 -10.79
CA ASN A 233 15.16 -10.63 -11.19
C ASN A 233 16.55 -11.05 -10.73
N SER A 234 17.56 -10.20 -10.92
CA SER A 234 18.93 -10.47 -10.45
C SER A 234 18.98 -10.60 -8.92
N TRP A 235 18.20 -9.80 -8.19
CA TRP A 235 18.10 -9.89 -6.74
C TRP A 235 17.44 -11.21 -6.31
N TRP A 236 16.29 -11.55 -6.91
CA TRP A 236 15.61 -12.81 -6.58
C TRP A 236 16.43 -14.06 -6.95
N ASP A 237 17.23 -14.01 -7.99
CA ASP A 237 18.11 -15.12 -8.37
C ASP A 237 19.09 -15.54 -7.28
N VAL A 238 19.35 -14.68 -6.30
CA VAL A 238 20.15 -15.02 -5.11
C VAL A 238 19.52 -16.16 -4.31
N THR A 239 18.19 -16.22 -4.23
CA THR A 239 17.44 -17.17 -3.41
C THR A 239 16.54 -18.11 -4.21
N ARG A 240 16.16 -17.75 -5.45
CA ARG A 240 15.21 -18.50 -6.30
C ARG A 240 15.63 -19.95 -6.54
N LYS A 241 16.93 -20.21 -6.74
CA LYS A 241 17.42 -21.58 -6.95
C LYS A 241 17.24 -22.50 -5.72
N GLN A 242 17.00 -21.92 -4.56
CA GLN A 242 16.72 -22.63 -3.31
C GLN A 242 15.20 -22.73 -3.05
N GLY A 243 14.36 -22.29 -3.99
CA GLY A 243 12.91 -22.26 -3.83
C GLY A 243 12.41 -21.21 -2.84
N LEU A 244 13.21 -20.17 -2.57
CA LEU A 244 12.89 -19.16 -1.56
C LEU A 244 12.39 -17.85 -2.18
N ALA A 245 11.65 -17.09 -1.38
CA ALA A 245 11.25 -15.72 -1.67
C ALA A 245 12.48 -14.80 -1.85
N PRO A 246 12.34 -13.61 -2.46
CA PRO A 246 13.41 -12.62 -2.51
C PRO A 246 13.88 -12.21 -1.12
N LEU A 247 15.13 -11.78 -1.01
CA LEU A 247 15.66 -11.14 0.21
C LEU A 247 14.94 -9.80 0.43
N GLY A 248 14.52 -9.51 1.66
CA GLY A 248 13.77 -8.29 1.97
C GLY A 248 14.59 -7.01 1.84
N ALA A 249 15.90 -7.09 2.07
CA ALA A 249 16.80 -5.92 2.03
C ALA A 249 18.21 -6.27 1.58
N ASP A 250 18.99 -5.27 1.14
CA ASP A 250 20.41 -5.42 0.76
C ASP A 250 21.35 -5.52 1.97
N ARG A 251 20.89 -5.07 3.13
CA ARG A 251 21.64 -5.10 4.40
C ARG A 251 20.74 -5.19 5.61
N THR A 252 21.30 -5.60 6.75
CA THR A 252 20.55 -5.64 8.00
C THR A 252 20.63 -4.30 8.73
N ILE A 253 19.47 -3.73 9.05
CA ILE A 253 19.30 -2.53 9.86
C ILE A 253 18.31 -2.85 10.99
N THR A 254 18.76 -2.79 12.24
CA THR A 254 17.97 -3.15 13.44
C THR A 254 17.67 -1.95 14.36
N ASN A 255 18.18 -0.78 14.02
CA ASN A 255 18.03 0.44 14.81
C ASN A 255 17.15 1.51 14.14
N SER A 256 16.38 1.10 13.14
CA SER A 256 15.39 1.97 12.53
C SER A 256 14.21 2.16 13.51
N PRO A 257 13.63 3.36 13.60
CA PRO A 257 12.55 3.65 14.56
C PRO A 257 11.22 2.96 14.21
N TYR A 258 11.02 2.54 12.97
CA TYR A 258 9.74 2.01 12.50
C TYR A 258 9.78 0.52 12.18
N ASN A 259 10.81 0.05 11.46
CA ASN A 259 10.94 -1.33 11.03
C ASN A 259 12.39 -1.80 11.09
N GLU A 260 12.58 -3.09 11.26
CA GLU A 260 13.85 -3.74 11.02
C GLU A 260 13.92 -4.25 9.57
N TYR A 261 15.09 -4.13 8.97
CA TYR A 261 15.36 -4.63 7.62
C TYR A 261 16.42 -5.72 7.70
N HIS A 262 16.20 -6.81 6.98
CA HIS A 262 17.05 -7.97 7.08
C HIS A 262 17.38 -8.57 5.71
N VAL A 263 18.58 -9.12 5.60
CA VAL A 263 19.04 -9.88 4.44
C VAL A 263 18.59 -11.34 4.58
N TRP A 264 17.29 -11.56 4.56
CA TRP A 264 16.69 -12.89 4.51
C TRP A 264 15.44 -12.90 3.63
N PRO A 265 14.99 -14.07 3.13
CA PRO A 265 13.76 -14.18 2.37
C PRO A 265 12.55 -13.73 3.19
N THR A 266 11.68 -12.92 2.59
CA THR A 266 10.45 -12.44 3.25
C THR A 266 9.21 -12.79 2.44
N ALA A 267 8.12 -13.16 3.13
CA ALA A 267 6.84 -13.44 2.49
C ALA A 267 6.28 -12.21 1.77
N ALA A 268 6.42 -11.02 2.36
CA ALA A 268 5.96 -9.77 1.77
C ALA A 268 6.68 -9.47 0.45
N ALA A 269 8.02 -9.59 0.41
CA ALA A 269 8.77 -9.43 -0.84
C ALA A 269 8.32 -10.43 -1.92
N GLY A 270 8.04 -11.70 -1.52
CA GLY A 270 7.52 -12.73 -2.42
C GLY A 270 6.14 -12.40 -2.96
N ALA A 271 5.22 -11.97 -2.10
CA ALA A 271 3.87 -11.58 -2.49
C ALA A 271 3.89 -10.39 -3.47
N TRP A 272 4.65 -9.34 -3.18
CA TRP A 272 4.77 -8.19 -4.06
C TRP A 272 5.50 -8.50 -5.38
N ALA A 273 6.46 -9.42 -5.38
CA ALA A 273 7.07 -9.90 -6.63
C ALA A 273 6.04 -10.56 -7.55
N VAL A 274 5.11 -11.35 -6.99
CA VAL A 274 4.01 -11.98 -7.73
C VAL A 274 3.00 -10.93 -8.19
N LEU A 275 2.52 -10.08 -7.28
CA LEU A 275 1.53 -9.04 -7.60
C LEU A 275 2.05 -8.08 -8.67
N SER A 276 3.29 -7.63 -8.57
CA SER A 276 3.88 -6.74 -9.57
C SER A 276 4.06 -7.43 -10.93
N GLY A 277 4.31 -8.74 -10.98
CA GLY A 277 4.37 -9.52 -12.20
C GLY A 277 3.01 -9.73 -12.87
N ALA A 278 1.95 -9.82 -12.07
CA ALA A 278 0.57 -10.03 -12.52
C ALA A 278 -0.18 -8.71 -12.83
N ALA A 279 0.41 -7.56 -12.59
CA ALA A 279 -0.26 -6.25 -12.71
C ALA A 279 -0.86 -5.97 -14.11
N ARG A 280 -0.41 -6.67 -15.15
CA ARG A 280 -0.97 -6.51 -16.50
C ARG A 280 -2.35 -7.13 -16.66
N ASP A 281 -2.70 -8.09 -15.80
CA ASP A 281 -3.90 -8.92 -15.93
C ASP A 281 -4.90 -8.69 -14.77
N THR A 282 -4.65 -7.72 -13.88
CA THR A 282 -5.51 -7.47 -12.72
C THR A 282 -6.54 -6.38 -13.03
N ALA A 283 -7.74 -6.53 -12.49
CA ALA A 283 -8.84 -5.55 -12.59
C ALA A 283 -8.48 -4.14 -12.08
N TRP A 284 -7.41 -4.01 -11.30
CA TRP A 284 -6.84 -2.73 -10.86
C TRP A 284 -6.19 -1.92 -11.99
N ALA A 285 -5.89 -2.55 -13.11
CA ALA A 285 -5.30 -1.90 -14.29
C ALA A 285 -6.36 -1.37 -15.26
N GLU A 286 -7.64 -1.67 -15.04
CA GLU A 286 -8.72 -1.22 -15.91
C GLU A 286 -9.10 0.23 -15.60
N THR A 287 -9.51 0.92 -16.66
CA THR A 287 -10.11 2.26 -16.57
C THR A 287 -11.27 2.23 -15.57
N PRO A 288 -11.44 3.25 -14.71
CA PRO A 288 -12.55 3.30 -13.77
C PRO A 288 -13.87 2.91 -14.43
N SER A 289 -14.62 2.01 -13.81
CA SER A 289 -15.96 1.65 -14.29
C SER A 289 -16.86 2.89 -14.33
N GLN A 290 -17.97 2.84 -15.06
CA GLN A 290 -18.89 3.99 -15.11
C GLN A 290 -19.34 4.49 -13.73
N SER A 291 -19.54 3.59 -12.78
CA SER A 291 -19.86 3.95 -11.38
C SER A 291 -18.71 4.59 -10.63
N GLN A 292 -17.48 4.17 -10.87
CA GLN A 292 -16.28 4.84 -10.37
C GLN A 292 -16.14 6.24 -10.97
N GLN A 293 -16.50 6.44 -12.24
CA GLN A 293 -16.53 7.76 -12.88
C GLN A 293 -17.56 8.69 -12.24
N VAL A 294 -18.73 8.20 -11.83
CA VAL A 294 -19.74 9.00 -11.12
C VAL A 294 -19.20 9.49 -9.76
N VAL A 295 -18.50 8.62 -9.00
CA VAL A 295 -17.87 9.04 -7.73
C VAL A 295 -16.77 10.06 -8.00
N LEU A 296 -16.01 9.91 -9.09
CA LEU A 296 -14.98 10.85 -9.52
C LEU A 296 -15.54 12.22 -9.90
N GLU A 297 -16.71 12.27 -10.53
CA GLU A 297 -17.40 13.51 -10.87
C GLU A 297 -17.95 14.23 -9.63
N LEU A 298 -18.37 13.48 -8.60
CA LEU A 298 -18.83 14.03 -7.33
C LEU A 298 -17.69 14.57 -6.44
N LEU A 299 -16.47 14.09 -6.65
CA LEU A 299 -15.27 14.52 -5.90
C LEU A 299 -14.51 15.67 -6.60
N ARG A 300 -14.90 16.05 -7.81
CA ARG A 300 -14.43 17.23 -8.56
C ARG A 300 -15.26 18.46 -8.26
#